data_8e7b20c3be61031196d66b378592443b
#
_entry.id   8e7b20c3be61031196d66b378592443b
#
_cell.length_a   1.000
_cell.length_b   1.000
_cell.length_c   1.000
_cell.angle_alpha   90.00
_cell.angle_beta   90.00
_cell.angle_gamma   90.00
#
_symmetry.space_group_name_H-M   'P 1'
#
loop_
_entity.id
_entity.type
_entity.pdbx_description
1 polymer ?
#
loop_
_entity_poly.entity_id
_entity_poly.type
_entity_poly.pdbx_seq_one_letter_code
_entity_poly.pdbx_strand_id
1 'polypeptide(L)'
;MKTQIKAFLMTLLLVASFSFTACSQEASEKKHWSDVVTSRPAGYVVGEDGNITISDAEGFAWIISVVNGLNGEKANSLEGKTILITNNLDMSQYQWTPLKAFNATIKGDNVEIKGLPVKTLFDLNNDATFHFHIEGVTFDVKNWSISFPAQGEESDEE
;
A
#
# COMPACT_ATOMS: atom_id res chain seq x y z
N MET A 1 63.28 44.89 -46.36
CA MET A 1 61.87 45.24 -46.04
C MET A 1 61.35 44.22 -45.03
N LYS A 2 60.94 44.70 -43.90
CA LYS A 2 60.65 43.92 -42.70
C LYS A 2 59.22 43.45 -42.75
N THR A 3 58.99 42.17 -42.76
CA THR A 3 57.62 41.62 -42.64
C THR A 3 57.57 41.01 -41.26
N GLN A 4 56.81 41.63 -40.39
CA GLN A 4 56.52 41.17 -39.02
C GLN A 4 55.46 40.07 -39.12
N ILE A 5 55.84 38.88 -38.76
CA ILE A 5 54.91 37.78 -38.53
C ILE A 5 54.46 37.86 -37.08
N LYS A 6 53.29 38.40 -36.87
CA LYS A 6 52.67 38.34 -35.55
C LYS A 6 52.12 36.94 -35.33
N ALA A 7 52.82 36.22 -34.47
CA ALA A 7 52.30 34.95 -33.96
C ALA A 7 51.06 35.26 -33.11
N PHE A 8 49.92 34.85 -33.61
CA PHE A 8 48.65 34.90 -32.85
C PHE A 8 48.58 33.64 -31.98
N LEU A 9 48.95 33.80 -30.74
CA LEU A 9 48.83 32.75 -29.75
C LEU A 9 47.37 32.60 -29.38
N MET A 10 46.65 31.75 -30.08
CA MET A 10 45.29 31.44 -29.80
C MET A 10 45.24 30.43 -28.64
N THR A 11 45.12 30.96 -27.44
CA THR A 11 44.92 30.16 -26.23
C THR A 11 43.50 29.57 -26.31
N LEU A 12 43.42 28.32 -26.75
CA LEU A 12 42.16 27.57 -26.73
C LEU A 12 41.83 27.23 -25.28
N LEU A 13 40.98 28.05 -24.67
CA LEU A 13 40.42 27.80 -23.36
C LEU A 13 39.38 26.69 -23.52
N LEU A 14 39.80 25.45 -23.29
CA LEU A 14 38.90 24.30 -23.27
C LEU A 14 38.07 24.38 -21.97
N VAL A 15 36.96 25.09 -22.04
CA VAL A 15 35.96 25.06 -20.99
C VAL A 15 35.30 23.68 -21.06
N ALA A 16 35.78 22.74 -20.29
CA ALA A 16 35.07 21.49 -20.05
C ALA A 16 33.80 21.82 -19.26
N SER A 17 32.74 22.04 -19.99
CA SER A 17 31.39 22.08 -19.42
C SER A 17 31.08 20.69 -18.87
N PHE A 18 31.42 20.46 -17.61
CA PHE A 18 30.84 19.35 -16.86
C PHE A 18 29.33 19.64 -16.73
N SER A 19 28.57 19.14 -17.70
CA SER A 19 27.14 18.97 -17.52
C SER A 19 26.94 17.95 -16.41
N PHE A 20 26.82 18.43 -15.18
CA PHE A 20 26.19 17.64 -14.13
C PHE A 20 24.75 17.41 -14.60
N THR A 21 24.52 16.32 -15.28
CA THR A 21 23.19 15.74 -15.37
C THR A 21 22.89 15.31 -13.95
N ALA A 22 22.27 16.23 -13.18
CA ALA A 22 21.55 15.84 -11.99
C ALA A 22 20.50 14.82 -12.47
N CYS A 23 20.81 13.55 -12.30
CA CYS A 23 19.81 12.51 -12.32
C CYS A 23 18.94 12.80 -11.10
N SER A 24 17.97 13.68 -11.26
CA SER A 24 16.81 13.70 -10.42
C SER A 24 16.19 12.33 -10.61
N GLN A 25 16.48 11.41 -9.69
CA GLN A 25 15.59 10.30 -9.46
C GLN A 25 14.25 10.97 -9.10
N GLU A 26 13.41 11.16 -10.11
CA GLU A 26 11.99 11.27 -9.87
C GLU A 26 11.66 10.01 -9.09
N ALA A 27 11.41 10.19 -7.80
CA ALA A 27 10.84 9.13 -6.99
C ALA A 27 9.52 8.81 -7.71
N SER A 28 9.51 7.74 -8.49
CA SER A 28 8.34 7.28 -9.22
C SER A 28 7.22 7.19 -8.19
N GLU A 29 6.24 8.07 -8.34
CA GLU A 29 5.11 8.12 -7.42
C GLU A 29 4.45 6.74 -7.45
N LYS A 30 4.44 6.05 -6.31
CA LYS A 30 3.89 4.70 -6.24
C LYS A 30 2.41 4.76 -6.60
N LYS A 31 1.98 3.89 -7.50
CA LYS A 31 0.57 3.75 -7.83
C LYS A 31 -0.24 3.27 -6.62
N HIS A 32 -1.50 3.61 -6.59
CA HIS A 32 -2.43 3.07 -5.61
C HIS A 32 -2.80 1.62 -5.95
N TRP A 33 -3.03 0.80 -4.93
CA TRP A 33 -3.45 -0.58 -5.12
C TRP A 33 -4.71 -0.71 -5.98
N SER A 34 -5.68 0.18 -5.81
CA SER A 34 -6.92 0.20 -6.61
C SER A 34 -6.70 0.45 -8.11
N ASP A 35 -5.57 1.05 -8.49
CA ASP A 35 -5.21 1.32 -9.89
C ASP A 35 -4.44 0.15 -10.51
N VAL A 36 -3.94 -0.76 -9.68
CA VAL A 36 -3.14 -1.92 -10.10
C VAL A 36 -4.00 -3.18 -10.12
N VAL A 37 -4.75 -3.43 -9.05
CA VAL A 37 -5.67 -4.56 -8.95
C VAL A 37 -7.03 -4.14 -9.50
N THR A 38 -7.21 -4.23 -10.82
CA THR A 38 -8.38 -3.72 -11.54
C THR A 38 -9.44 -4.78 -11.82
N SER A 39 -9.17 -6.04 -11.46
CA SER A 39 -10.12 -7.16 -11.56
C SER A 39 -9.98 -8.04 -10.32
N ARG A 40 -11.03 -8.80 -9.99
CA ARG A 40 -11.04 -9.66 -8.81
C ARG A 40 -9.92 -10.69 -8.90
N PRO A 41 -8.94 -10.66 -7.98
CA PRO A 41 -7.82 -11.59 -7.99
C PRO A 41 -8.22 -12.96 -7.43
N ALA A 42 -7.40 -13.98 -7.71
CA ALA A 42 -7.63 -15.34 -7.19
C ALA A 42 -7.51 -15.41 -5.67
N GLY A 43 -6.70 -14.54 -5.07
CA GLY A 43 -6.53 -14.45 -3.62
C GLY A 43 -7.71 -13.83 -2.87
N TYR A 44 -8.80 -13.45 -3.56
CA TYR A 44 -10.05 -12.95 -2.97
C TYR A 44 -11.18 -13.91 -3.26
N VAL A 45 -11.55 -14.72 -2.29
CA VAL A 45 -12.59 -15.75 -2.44
C VAL A 45 -13.77 -15.43 -1.52
N VAL A 46 -14.98 -15.41 -2.08
CA VAL A 46 -16.23 -15.25 -1.33
C VAL A 46 -16.86 -16.61 -1.14
N GLY A 47 -17.08 -17.03 0.11
CA GLY A 47 -17.78 -18.24 0.48
C GLY A 47 -19.29 -18.16 0.25
N GLU A 48 -19.96 -19.30 0.36
CA GLU A 48 -21.43 -19.40 0.23
C GLU A 48 -22.18 -18.58 1.31
N ASP A 49 -21.58 -18.42 2.47
CA ASP A 49 -22.07 -17.60 3.60
C ASP A 49 -21.78 -16.09 3.39
N GLY A 50 -21.09 -15.75 2.32
CA GLY A 50 -20.67 -14.40 1.98
C GLY A 50 -19.46 -13.90 2.78
N ASN A 51 -18.82 -14.75 3.59
CA ASN A 51 -17.52 -14.44 4.18
C ASN A 51 -16.41 -14.50 3.14
N ILE A 52 -15.31 -13.82 3.43
CA ILE A 52 -14.23 -13.60 2.46
C ILE A 52 -12.97 -14.27 2.98
N THR A 53 -12.28 -15.01 2.11
CA THR A 53 -10.94 -15.53 2.39
C THR A 53 -9.93 -14.79 1.54
N ILE A 54 -8.86 -14.32 2.18
CA ILE A 54 -7.75 -13.57 1.57
C ILE A 54 -6.47 -14.38 1.74
N SER A 55 -5.80 -14.68 0.64
CA SER A 55 -4.57 -15.47 0.63
C SER A 55 -3.33 -14.71 0.13
N ASP A 56 -3.50 -13.53 -0.45
CA ASP A 56 -2.39 -12.71 -0.96
C ASP A 56 -2.69 -11.21 -0.87
N ALA A 57 -1.67 -10.40 -1.16
CA ALA A 57 -1.74 -8.95 -1.11
C ALA A 57 -2.76 -8.37 -2.10
N GLU A 58 -2.88 -8.94 -3.28
CA GLU A 58 -3.84 -8.50 -4.31
C GLU A 58 -5.27 -8.76 -3.83
N GLY A 59 -5.51 -9.91 -3.19
CA GLY A 59 -6.79 -10.26 -2.57
C GLY A 59 -7.18 -9.26 -1.48
N PHE A 60 -6.24 -8.89 -0.62
CA PHE A 60 -6.49 -7.85 0.39
C PHE A 60 -6.74 -6.48 -0.25
N ALA A 61 -5.98 -6.13 -1.28
CA ALA A 61 -6.17 -4.87 -2.00
C ALA A 61 -7.55 -4.79 -2.69
N TRP A 62 -8.12 -5.91 -3.14
CA TRP A 62 -9.44 -5.92 -3.75
C TRP A 62 -10.55 -5.43 -2.80
N ILE A 63 -10.34 -5.50 -1.49
CA ILE A 63 -11.25 -4.93 -0.49
C ILE A 63 -11.50 -3.44 -0.76
N ILE A 64 -10.49 -2.70 -1.25
CA ILE A 64 -10.65 -1.29 -1.64
C ILE A 64 -11.73 -1.14 -2.71
N SER A 65 -11.69 -1.99 -3.73
CA SER A 65 -12.66 -1.97 -4.82
C SER A 65 -14.06 -2.27 -4.33
N VAL A 66 -14.21 -3.30 -3.49
CA VAL A 66 -15.50 -3.70 -2.93
C VAL A 66 -16.06 -2.62 -2.00
N VAL A 67 -15.25 -2.11 -1.10
CA VAL A 67 -15.72 -1.13 -0.09
C VAL A 67 -15.99 0.23 -0.72
N ASN A 68 -15.13 0.67 -1.63
CA ASN A 68 -15.21 2.01 -2.22
C ASN A 68 -16.06 2.06 -3.50
N GLY A 69 -16.51 0.92 -4.03
CA GLY A 69 -17.28 0.85 -5.27
C GLY A 69 -16.43 1.18 -6.50
N LEU A 70 -15.24 0.59 -6.60
CA LEU A 70 -14.30 0.76 -7.71
C LEU A 70 -14.27 -0.50 -8.59
N ASN A 71 -13.68 -0.38 -9.78
CA ASN A 71 -13.40 -1.50 -10.68
C ASN A 71 -14.65 -2.37 -11.01
N GLY A 72 -15.82 -1.73 -11.12
CA GLY A 72 -17.09 -2.40 -11.42
C GLY A 72 -17.82 -2.99 -10.21
N GLU A 73 -17.23 -2.94 -9.02
CA GLU A 73 -17.90 -3.35 -7.79
C GLU A 73 -18.87 -2.25 -7.31
N LYS A 74 -19.96 -2.66 -6.67
CA LYS A 74 -20.86 -1.75 -5.97
C LYS A 74 -20.34 -1.55 -4.56
N ALA A 75 -20.25 -0.30 -4.10
CA ALA A 75 -19.79 0.02 -2.75
C ALA A 75 -20.53 -0.79 -1.68
N ASN A 76 -19.78 -1.43 -0.78
CA ASN A 76 -20.30 -2.32 0.26
C ASN A 76 -19.38 -2.25 1.49
N SER A 77 -19.94 -1.86 2.64
CA SER A 77 -19.21 -1.77 3.91
C SER A 77 -18.78 -3.13 4.49
N LEU A 78 -19.20 -4.23 3.89
CA LEU A 78 -19.00 -5.61 4.36
C LEU A 78 -19.58 -5.85 5.76
N GLU A 79 -20.69 -5.18 6.10
CA GLU A 79 -21.34 -5.32 7.39
C GLU A 79 -21.72 -6.77 7.69
N GLY A 80 -21.34 -7.23 8.90
CA GLY A 80 -21.59 -8.58 9.38
C GLY A 80 -20.78 -9.67 8.66
N LYS A 81 -19.80 -9.31 7.83
CA LYS A 81 -18.94 -10.27 7.15
C LYS A 81 -17.64 -10.49 7.92
N THR A 82 -17.10 -11.70 7.79
CA THR A 82 -15.77 -12.04 8.26
C THR A 82 -14.82 -12.13 7.07
N ILE A 83 -13.66 -11.49 7.22
CA ILE A 83 -12.53 -11.55 6.29
C ILE A 83 -11.45 -12.39 6.95
N LEU A 84 -11.26 -13.61 6.49
CA LEU A 84 -10.21 -14.52 6.97
C LEU A 84 -8.94 -14.32 6.15
N ILE A 85 -7.85 -13.95 6.80
CA ILE A 85 -6.53 -13.82 6.19
C ILE A 85 -5.73 -15.08 6.51
N THR A 86 -5.29 -15.78 5.49
CA THR A 86 -4.66 -17.10 5.63
C THR A 86 -3.14 -17.09 5.54
N ASN A 87 -2.54 -16.00 5.06
CA ASN A 87 -1.09 -15.87 4.87
C ASN A 87 -0.62 -14.48 5.29
N ASN A 88 0.68 -14.37 5.59
CA ASN A 88 1.32 -13.06 5.74
C ASN A 88 1.26 -12.26 4.44
N LEU A 89 0.96 -10.97 4.54
CA LEU A 89 0.76 -10.09 3.40
C LEU A 89 1.80 -8.96 3.37
N ASP A 90 2.36 -8.69 2.19
CA ASP A 90 3.23 -7.54 1.96
C ASP A 90 2.54 -6.51 1.07
N MET A 91 2.07 -5.44 1.69
CA MET A 91 1.35 -4.35 1.03
C MET A 91 2.27 -3.17 0.63
N SER A 92 3.60 -3.32 0.76
CA SER A 92 4.57 -2.22 0.59
C SER A 92 4.80 -1.76 -0.85
N GLN A 93 4.37 -2.54 -1.84
CA GLN A 93 4.68 -2.30 -3.26
C GLN A 93 3.98 -1.06 -3.82
N TYR A 94 2.76 -0.77 -3.36
CA TYR A 94 1.92 0.31 -3.85
C TYR A 94 1.38 1.14 -2.70
N GLN A 95 0.76 2.28 -3.02
CA GLN A 95 0.07 3.08 -2.03
C GLN A 95 -1.32 2.52 -1.75
N TRP A 96 -1.75 2.62 -0.51
CA TRP A 96 -3.09 2.25 -0.09
C TRP A 96 -4.09 3.38 -0.37
N THR A 97 -5.26 3.03 -0.88
CA THR A 97 -6.40 3.95 -0.96
C THR A 97 -7.27 3.74 0.28
N PRO A 98 -7.56 4.77 1.07
CA PRO A 98 -8.34 4.63 2.29
C PRO A 98 -9.73 4.04 2.03
N LEU A 99 -10.20 3.19 2.95
CA LEU A 99 -11.55 2.65 2.93
C LEU A 99 -12.53 3.72 3.40
N LYS A 100 -13.59 3.95 2.63
CA LYS A 100 -14.60 4.99 2.92
C LYS A 100 -15.63 4.56 3.97
N ALA A 101 -15.90 3.25 4.08
CA ALA A 101 -16.76 2.65 5.10
C ALA A 101 -16.33 1.20 5.31
N PHE A 102 -16.25 0.72 6.54
CA PHE A 102 -15.83 -0.65 6.80
C PHE A 102 -16.40 -1.17 8.09
N ASN A 103 -17.22 -2.23 8.02
CA ASN A 103 -17.97 -2.79 9.14
C ASN A 103 -17.82 -4.32 9.21
N ALA A 104 -16.63 -4.83 8.89
CA ALA A 104 -16.36 -6.27 8.88
C ALA A 104 -15.51 -6.70 10.06
N THR A 105 -15.46 -8.01 10.32
CA THR A 105 -14.49 -8.63 11.19
C THR A 105 -13.30 -9.11 10.35
N ILE A 106 -12.06 -8.76 10.73
CA ILE A 106 -10.84 -9.31 10.14
C ILE A 106 -10.28 -10.35 11.10
N LYS A 107 -10.04 -11.56 10.62
CA LYS A 107 -9.47 -12.67 11.37
C LYS A 107 -8.23 -13.22 10.69
N GLY A 108 -7.28 -13.66 11.50
CA GLY A 108 -6.11 -14.40 11.07
C GLY A 108 -5.70 -15.41 12.13
N ASP A 109 -4.74 -16.26 11.81
CA ASP A 109 -4.07 -17.14 12.74
C ASP A 109 -2.59 -16.73 12.80
N ASN A 110 -2.29 -15.77 13.65
CA ASN A 110 -0.97 -15.14 13.79
C ASN A 110 -0.38 -14.63 12.48
N VAL A 111 -1.21 -14.04 11.61
CA VAL A 111 -0.77 -13.48 10.34
C VAL A 111 -0.26 -12.05 10.49
N GLU A 112 0.73 -11.71 9.68
CA GLU A 112 1.31 -10.37 9.61
C GLU A 112 0.89 -9.67 8.31
N ILE A 113 0.45 -8.42 8.43
CA ILE A 113 0.22 -7.51 7.30
C ILE A 113 1.20 -6.36 7.43
N LYS A 114 2.19 -6.28 6.54
CA LYS A 114 3.19 -5.22 6.53
C LYS A 114 3.00 -4.24 5.38
N GLY A 115 3.54 -3.04 5.56
CA GLY A 115 3.56 -2.01 4.52
C GLY A 115 2.26 -1.24 4.34
N LEU A 116 1.26 -1.44 5.20
CA LEU A 116 0.05 -0.60 5.24
C LEU A 116 0.28 0.62 6.14
N PRO A 117 -0.02 1.82 5.69
CA PRO A 117 -0.04 2.99 6.54
C PRO A 117 -1.31 2.98 7.41
N VAL A 118 -1.24 2.44 8.63
CA VAL A 118 -2.41 2.31 9.53
C VAL A 118 -3.16 3.62 9.74
N LYS A 119 -2.46 4.75 9.75
CA LYS A 119 -3.07 6.09 9.88
C LYS A 119 -4.01 6.45 8.71
N THR A 120 -3.86 5.80 7.57
CA THR A 120 -4.64 6.07 6.36
C THR A 120 -5.38 4.83 5.86
N LEU A 121 -5.51 3.80 6.71
CA LEU A 121 -6.27 2.60 6.37
C LEU A 121 -7.74 2.94 6.11
N PHE A 122 -8.29 3.83 6.93
CA PHE A 122 -9.68 4.28 6.83
C PHE A 122 -9.75 5.78 6.52
N ASP A 123 -10.72 6.19 5.70
CA ASP A 123 -11.03 7.60 5.46
C ASP A 123 -11.90 8.14 6.58
N LEU A 124 -11.26 8.63 7.63
CA LEU A 124 -11.95 9.20 8.80
C LEU A 124 -12.49 10.62 8.57
N ASN A 125 -12.27 11.19 7.39
CA ASN A 125 -12.75 12.55 7.05
C ASN A 125 -14.15 12.54 6.44
N ASN A 126 -14.74 11.37 6.19
CA ASN A 126 -16.11 11.25 5.74
C ASN A 126 -17.05 10.92 6.93
N ASP A 127 -18.35 11.14 6.75
CA ASP A 127 -19.37 10.87 7.78
C ASP A 127 -19.67 9.37 7.97
N ALA A 128 -18.86 8.48 7.40
CA ALA A 128 -19.08 7.05 7.50
C ALA A 128 -18.74 6.53 8.89
N THR A 129 -19.58 5.64 9.39
CA THR A 129 -19.34 4.94 10.64
C THR A 129 -18.52 3.68 10.37
N PHE A 130 -17.47 3.49 11.14
CA PHE A 130 -16.63 2.31 11.08
C PHE A 130 -16.89 1.44 12.30
N HIS A 131 -17.42 0.23 12.08
CA HIS A 131 -17.57 -0.80 13.09
C HIS A 131 -16.84 -2.05 12.62
N PHE A 132 -15.65 -2.28 13.15
CA PHE A 132 -14.86 -3.45 12.77
C PHE A 132 -14.23 -4.09 14.00
N HIS A 133 -13.95 -5.37 13.89
CA HIS A 133 -13.20 -6.16 14.86
C HIS A 133 -12.02 -6.81 14.17
N ILE A 134 -10.87 -6.91 14.87
CA ILE A 134 -9.66 -7.53 14.35
C ILE A 134 -9.13 -8.49 15.41
N GLU A 135 -8.80 -9.72 15.00
CA GLU A 135 -8.19 -10.73 15.87
C GLU A 135 -7.19 -11.60 15.11
N GLY A 136 -6.13 -12.04 15.77
CA GLY A 136 -5.09 -12.92 15.22
C GLY A 136 -4.29 -12.29 14.08
N VAL A 137 -4.26 -10.95 13.98
CA VAL A 137 -3.57 -10.20 12.92
C VAL A 137 -2.65 -9.17 13.52
N THR A 138 -1.41 -9.11 13.02
CA THR A 138 -0.44 -8.07 13.33
C THR A 138 -0.27 -7.15 12.13
N PHE A 139 -0.41 -5.85 12.33
CA PHE A 139 -0.06 -4.84 11.33
C PHE A 139 1.34 -4.31 11.64
N ASP A 140 2.32 -4.61 10.78
CA ASP A 140 3.65 -4.03 10.86
C ASP A 140 3.68 -2.70 10.09
N VAL A 141 3.92 -1.63 10.83
CA VAL A 141 4.00 -0.27 10.31
C VAL A 141 5.40 0.25 10.56
N LYS A 142 6.08 0.68 9.56
CA LYS A 142 7.44 1.24 9.61
C LYS A 142 7.81 1.80 11.00
N ASN A 143 8.61 1.06 11.78
CA ASN A 143 9.12 1.32 13.12
C ASN A 143 8.21 0.94 14.31
N TRP A 144 7.06 0.35 14.13
CA TRP A 144 6.20 -0.18 15.19
C TRP A 144 5.17 -1.15 14.61
N SER A 145 4.63 -2.02 15.46
CA SER A 145 3.57 -2.96 15.09
C SER A 145 2.36 -2.82 16.01
N ILE A 146 1.18 -3.13 15.49
CA ILE A 146 -0.03 -3.30 16.28
C ILE A 146 -0.49 -4.73 16.09
N SER A 147 -0.54 -5.48 17.18
CA SER A 147 -1.04 -6.86 17.19
C SER A 147 -2.45 -6.90 17.77
N PHE A 148 -3.29 -7.68 17.14
CA PHE A 148 -4.62 -8.01 17.61
C PHE A 148 -4.64 -9.52 17.89
N PRO A 149 -4.44 -9.96 19.16
CA PRO A 149 -4.39 -11.37 19.49
C PRO A 149 -5.72 -12.06 19.20
N ALA A 150 -5.69 -13.36 18.96
CA ALA A 150 -6.92 -14.15 18.88
C ALA A 150 -7.61 -14.18 20.24
N GLN A 151 -8.95 -14.18 20.23
CA GLN A 151 -9.69 -14.31 21.48
C GLN A 151 -9.48 -15.71 22.10
N GLY A 152 -8.95 -15.76 23.31
CA GLY A 152 -8.70 -17.01 24.07
C GLY A 152 -7.26 -17.20 24.52
N GLU A 153 -6.33 -16.37 24.09
CA GLU A 153 -5.00 -16.30 24.70
C GLU A 153 -5.08 -15.30 25.87
N GLU A 154 -5.50 -15.77 27.04
CA GLU A 154 -5.21 -15.05 28.27
C GLU A 154 -3.69 -15.01 28.41
N SER A 155 -3.10 -13.82 28.35
CA SER A 155 -1.71 -13.62 28.73
C SER A 155 -1.61 -13.95 30.23
N ASP A 156 -1.04 -15.11 30.55
CA ASP A 156 -0.57 -15.39 31.89
C ASP A 156 0.60 -14.42 32.18
N GLU A 157 0.27 -13.22 32.59
CA GLU A 157 1.23 -12.35 33.26
C GLU A 157 1.29 -12.78 34.74
N GLU A 158 2.34 -13.55 35.06
CA GLU A 158 2.89 -13.65 36.42
C GLU A 158 3.86 -12.49 36.70
#